data_4d7cccbce3c1a067e03e9a7e941ab232
#
_entry.id   4d7cccbce3c1a067e03e9a7e941ab232
#
_cell.length_a   1.000
_cell.length_b   1.000
_cell.length_c   1.000
_cell.angle_alpha   90.00
_cell.angle_beta   90.00
_cell.angle_gamma   90.00
#
_symmetry.space_group_name_H-M   'P 1'
#
loop_
_entity.id
_entity.type
_entity.pdbx_description
1 polymer ?
#
loop_
_entity_poly.entity_id
_entity_poly.type
_entity_poly.pdbx_seq_one_letter_code
_entity_poly.pdbx_strand_id
1 'polypeptide(L)'
;MPDPARSWPGAIVDSWLCLPGHPVHRLIAPFAYTFTTRKSFDMALRSIRSVAVFCGSNHGASETFADDARALGRILAEAGMTVIYGGTTNGLMAVVADAALAAGGKVHGVTTETLHLRGQSHPGLTMCEIAPSLQLRKARMIELADAFIALPGGIGTVEELMQVWSMNQLSEIDKPVGLLNSAGFFGAFLQFIDHMVDTKFLPAAHRHSICVEADAASLVDQLRSYTHTDVPKWL
;
A
#
# COMPACT_ATOMS: atom_id res chain seq x y z
N MET A 1 14.34 0.44 46.26
CA MET A 1 13.12 1.18 45.86
C MET A 1 13.55 2.31 44.94
N PRO A 2 13.33 2.27 43.63
CA PRO A 2 13.53 3.40 42.73
C PRO A 2 12.22 4.13 42.48
N ASP A 3 12.31 5.43 42.45
CA ASP A 3 11.34 6.50 42.31
C ASP A 3 10.57 6.42 40.94
N PRO A 4 9.24 6.51 40.89
CA PRO A 4 8.45 6.48 39.67
C PRO A 4 8.03 7.87 39.20
N ALA A 5 8.96 8.77 38.93
CA ALA A 5 8.63 10.07 38.34
C ALA A 5 9.67 10.51 37.30
N ARG A 6 9.59 9.97 36.08
CA ARG A 6 10.13 10.65 34.90
C ARG A 6 8.97 11.02 33.99
N SER A 7 8.59 12.29 34.09
CA SER A 7 7.67 12.99 33.24
C SER A 7 8.14 13.00 31.77
N TRP A 8 7.28 12.66 30.86
CA TRP A 8 7.42 12.89 29.41
C TRP A 8 7.01 14.33 29.08
N PRO A 9 7.79 15.11 28.37
CA PRO A 9 7.34 16.42 27.88
C PRO A 9 6.69 16.25 26.51
N GLY A 10 5.47 16.78 26.41
CA GLY A 10 4.88 17.26 25.16
C GLY A 10 4.13 16.28 24.30
N ALA A 11 3.01 15.75 24.80
CA ALA A 11 1.92 15.33 23.94
C ALA A 11 0.72 16.22 24.29
N ILE A 12 0.31 17.07 23.36
CA ILE A 12 -1.00 17.73 23.44
C ILE A 12 -2.00 16.62 23.14
N VAL A 13 -2.57 16.04 24.19
CA VAL A 13 -3.71 15.16 24.12
C VAL A 13 -4.93 16.04 24.39
N ASP A 14 -5.62 16.50 23.35
CA ASP A 14 -6.97 17.00 23.50
C ASP A 14 -7.84 15.88 24.01
N SER A 15 -8.15 15.95 25.30
CA SER A 15 -8.98 15.01 26.01
C SER A 15 -10.43 15.15 25.56
N TRP A 16 -10.92 14.19 24.79
CA TRP A 16 -12.35 13.98 24.57
C TRP A 16 -12.95 13.29 25.80
N LEU A 17 -13.33 14.07 26.79
CA LEU A 17 -14.19 13.62 27.89
C LEU A 17 -15.63 13.63 27.38
N CYS A 18 -16.16 12.46 27.07
CA CYS A 18 -17.62 12.25 26.96
C CYS A 18 -18.25 12.38 28.34
N LEU A 19 -18.79 13.53 28.66
CA LEU A 19 -19.73 13.68 29.78
C LEU A 19 -21.16 13.42 29.28
N PRO A 20 -21.96 12.58 29.96
CA PRO A 20 -23.35 12.36 29.60
C PRO A 20 -24.18 13.61 30.00
N GLY A 21 -24.88 14.20 29.04
CA GLY A 21 -25.94 15.16 29.33
C GLY A 21 -25.90 16.54 28.67
N HIS A 22 -25.03 16.82 27.68
CA HIS A 22 -25.13 18.06 26.93
C HIS A 22 -25.59 17.84 25.48
N PRO A 23 -26.61 18.63 25.01
CA PRO A 23 -27.05 18.56 23.62
C PRO A 23 -25.96 19.11 22.71
N VAL A 24 -25.50 18.30 21.75
CA VAL A 24 -24.57 18.72 20.70
C VAL A 24 -25.32 19.68 19.77
N HIS A 25 -25.20 20.98 19.99
CA HIS A 25 -25.67 21.99 19.04
C HIS A 25 -24.68 22.09 17.88
N ARG A 26 -24.99 21.38 16.84
CA ARG A 26 -25.04 21.67 15.42
C ARG A 26 -24.33 22.95 14.95
N LEU A 27 -23.27 22.77 14.19
CA LEU A 27 -22.90 23.62 13.07
C LEU A 27 -22.57 22.74 11.87
N ILE A 28 -23.62 22.22 11.22
CA ILE A 28 -23.51 21.70 9.85
C ILE A 28 -24.39 22.60 9.01
N ALA A 29 -23.75 23.44 8.20
CA ALA A 29 -24.42 24.15 7.12
C ALA A 29 -24.98 23.11 6.13
N PRO A 30 -26.16 23.30 5.55
CA PRO A 30 -26.72 22.38 4.57
C PRO A 30 -25.89 22.44 3.29
N PHE A 31 -25.10 21.40 3.02
CA PHE A 31 -24.57 21.18 1.69
C PHE A 31 -25.75 20.77 0.79
N ALA A 32 -26.15 21.66 -0.10
CA ALA A 32 -27.10 21.35 -1.15
C ALA A 32 -26.45 20.36 -2.12
N TYR A 33 -26.90 19.10 -2.09
CA TYR A 33 -26.61 18.13 -3.15
C TYR A 33 -27.32 18.55 -4.42
N THR A 34 -26.63 19.20 -5.32
CA THR A 34 -27.07 19.34 -6.71
C THR A 34 -26.78 18.02 -7.40
N PHE A 35 -27.84 17.27 -7.69
CA PHE A 35 -27.80 16.13 -8.62
C PHE A 35 -27.42 16.66 -10.00
N THR A 36 -26.16 16.52 -10.37
CA THR A 36 -25.71 16.79 -11.72
C THR A 36 -25.88 15.52 -12.54
N THR A 37 -26.69 15.63 -13.57
CA THR A 37 -27.03 14.63 -14.60
C THR A 37 -25.80 13.86 -15.11
N ARG A 38 -26.04 12.54 -15.36
CA ARG A 38 -25.18 11.56 -16.05
C ARG A 38 -24.25 12.21 -17.06
N LYS A 39 -22.95 12.30 -16.72
CA LYS A 39 -21.88 12.39 -17.71
C LYS A 39 -21.63 11.00 -18.27
N SER A 40 -21.56 10.91 -19.59
CA SER A 40 -21.05 9.78 -20.35
C SER A 40 -19.77 9.25 -19.72
N PHE A 41 -19.74 7.95 -19.45
CA PHE A 41 -18.62 7.22 -18.85
C PHE A 41 -17.52 7.09 -19.92
N ASP A 42 -16.76 8.16 -20.12
CA ASP A 42 -15.39 8.04 -20.59
C ASP A 42 -14.59 7.63 -19.35
N MET A 43 -14.26 6.34 -19.22
CA MET A 43 -13.39 5.85 -18.14
C MET A 43 -11.99 6.40 -18.40
N ALA A 44 -11.73 7.63 -17.96
CA ALA A 44 -10.40 8.18 -17.99
C ALA A 44 -9.50 7.31 -17.11
N LEU A 45 -8.49 6.68 -17.73
CA LEU A 45 -7.50 5.89 -17.02
C LEU A 45 -6.83 6.75 -15.94
N ARG A 46 -6.60 6.16 -14.77
CA ARG A 46 -5.88 6.83 -13.68
C ARG A 46 -4.44 7.16 -14.10
N SER A 47 -4.01 8.36 -13.82
CA SER A 47 -2.62 8.76 -13.97
C SER A 47 -1.81 8.24 -12.77
N ILE A 48 -1.19 7.07 -12.90
CA ILE A 48 -0.30 6.49 -11.90
C ILE A 48 1.14 6.82 -12.31
N ARG A 49 1.85 7.58 -11.47
CA ARG A 49 3.23 8.00 -11.69
C ARG A 49 4.22 7.31 -10.74
N SER A 50 3.71 6.73 -9.67
CA SER A 50 4.50 6.07 -8.63
C SER A 50 3.76 4.87 -8.07
N VAL A 51 4.50 3.78 -7.81
CA VAL A 51 3.95 2.53 -7.29
C VAL A 51 4.79 2.07 -6.12
N ALA A 52 4.17 1.91 -4.94
CA ALA A 52 4.84 1.25 -3.82
C ALA A 52 4.75 -0.26 -3.99
N VAL A 53 5.90 -0.92 -3.94
CA VAL A 53 6.02 -2.37 -4.08
C VAL A 53 6.37 -2.99 -2.73
N PHE A 54 5.47 -3.81 -2.22
CA PHE A 54 5.65 -4.61 -1.01
C PHE A 54 6.02 -6.04 -1.41
N CYS A 55 7.13 -6.56 -0.95
CA CYS A 55 7.61 -7.89 -1.33
C CYS A 55 8.55 -8.49 -0.29
N GLY A 56 8.87 -9.78 -0.48
CA GLY A 56 9.74 -10.50 0.43
C GLY A 56 11.17 -9.95 0.49
N SER A 57 11.74 -9.90 1.71
CA SER A 57 13.19 -9.71 1.95
C SER A 57 13.99 -10.99 1.67
N ASN A 58 13.34 -12.06 1.23
CA ASN A 58 13.92 -13.31 0.74
C ASN A 58 13.40 -13.59 -0.67
N HIS A 59 14.09 -14.44 -1.44
CA HIS A 59 13.67 -14.80 -2.81
C HIS A 59 12.51 -15.80 -2.84
N GLY A 60 12.24 -16.49 -1.73
CA GLY A 60 11.30 -17.62 -1.72
C GLY A 60 11.90 -18.88 -2.31
N ALA A 61 11.08 -19.93 -2.46
CA ALA A 61 11.51 -21.24 -2.90
C ALA A 61 11.42 -21.45 -4.43
N SER A 62 10.85 -20.50 -5.18
CA SER A 62 10.68 -20.59 -6.63
C SER A 62 11.37 -19.43 -7.33
N GLU A 63 12.11 -19.72 -8.39
CA GLU A 63 12.69 -18.69 -9.26
C GLU A 63 11.62 -17.82 -9.94
N THR A 64 10.42 -18.36 -10.17
CA THR A 64 9.27 -17.63 -10.72
C THR A 64 9.01 -16.32 -9.94
N PHE A 65 9.18 -16.34 -8.63
CA PHE A 65 8.97 -15.11 -7.82
C PHE A 65 9.97 -14.01 -8.16
N ALA A 66 11.23 -14.37 -8.40
CA ALA A 66 12.25 -13.43 -8.83
C ALA A 66 12.04 -12.97 -10.28
N ASP A 67 11.58 -13.87 -11.17
CA ASP A 67 11.30 -13.53 -12.56
C ASP A 67 10.13 -12.55 -12.66
N ASP A 68 9.05 -12.77 -11.93
CA ASP A 68 7.90 -11.88 -11.89
C ASP A 68 8.25 -10.52 -11.24
N ALA A 69 9.08 -10.54 -10.18
CA ALA A 69 9.59 -9.31 -9.56
C ALA A 69 10.44 -8.49 -10.55
N ARG A 70 11.29 -9.17 -11.34
CA ARG A 70 12.11 -8.55 -12.38
C ARG A 70 11.24 -7.97 -13.50
N ALA A 71 10.25 -8.75 -13.95
CA ALA A 71 9.29 -8.30 -14.97
C ALA A 71 8.52 -7.06 -14.50
N LEU A 72 8.02 -7.06 -13.27
CA LEU A 72 7.32 -5.91 -12.69
C LEU A 72 8.21 -4.67 -12.65
N GLY A 73 9.44 -4.77 -12.13
CA GLY A 73 10.37 -3.64 -12.06
C GLY A 73 10.62 -3.01 -13.42
N ARG A 74 10.86 -3.84 -14.44
CA ARG A 74 11.05 -3.41 -15.83
C ARG A 74 9.80 -2.72 -16.39
N ILE A 75 8.62 -3.33 -16.24
CA ILE A 75 7.33 -2.80 -16.75
C ILE A 75 7.03 -1.44 -16.14
N LEU A 76 7.21 -1.27 -14.82
CA LEU A 76 7.01 0.01 -14.15
C LEU A 76 7.95 1.09 -14.68
N ALA A 77 9.22 0.75 -14.89
CA ALA A 77 10.21 1.68 -15.46
C ALA A 77 9.87 2.08 -16.90
N GLU A 78 9.56 1.11 -17.78
CA GLU A 78 9.15 1.33 -19.16
C GLU A 78 7.87 2.17 -19.28
N ALA A 79 6.97 2.05 -18.29
CA ALA A 79 5.76 2.85 -18.17
C ALA A 79 6.00 4.27 -17.60
N GLY A 80 7.25 4.62 -17.27
CA GLY A 80 7.64 5.92 -16.70
C GLY A 80 7.22 6.10 -15.24
N MET A 81 6.86 5.00 -14.53
CA MET A 81 6.47 5.02 -13.14
C MET A 81 7.68 4.90 -12.21
N THR A 82 7.69 5.67 -11.13
CA THR A 82 8.70 5.54 -10.07
C THR A 82 8.35 4.38 -9.16
N VAL A 83 9.30 3.46 -8.96
CA VAL A 83 9.17 2.39 -7.96
C VAL A 83 9.49 2.94 -6.57
N ILE A 84 8.58 2.78 -5.62
CA ILE A 84 8.76 3.08 -4.20
C ILE A 84 8.85 1.78 -3.44
N TYR A 85 9.85 1.60 -2.58
CA TYR A 85 10.03 0.32 -1.89
C TYR A 85 10.83 0.46 -0.59
N GLY A 86 11.11 -0.66 0.06
CA GLY A 86 11.78 -0.72 1.35
C GLY A 86 13.25 -0.31 1.41
N GLY A 87 13.87 0.06 0.30
CA GLY A 87 15.22 0.64 0.25
C GLY A 87 16.37 -0.33 0.52
N THR A 88 16.15 -1.66 0.54
CA THR A 88 17.19 -2.65 0.89
C THR A 88 17.66 -3.48 -0.29
N THR A 89 18.83 -4.13 -0.13
CA THR A 89 19.45 -5.03 -1.12
C THR A 89 19.03 -6.49 -0.97
N ASN A 90 17.96 -6.78 -0.25
CA ASN A 90 17.58 -8.15 0.11
C ASN A 90 16.43 -8.70 -0.72
N GLY A 91 16.52 -9.96 -1.12
CA GLY A 91 15.44 -10.76 -1.70
C GLY A 91 14.76 -10.13 -2.91
N LEU A 92 13.45 -10.27 -2.99
CA LEU A 92 12.66 -9.71 -4.10
C LEU A 92 12.69 -8.18 -4.13
N MET A 93 12.95 -7.52 -3.00
CA MET A 93 13.11 -6.06 -2.95
C MET A 93 14.26 -5.57 -3.83
N ALA A 94 15.43 -6.24 -3.74
CA ALA A 94 16.56 -5.93 -4.61
C ALA A 94 16.22 -6.22 -6.08
N VAL A 95 15.60 -7.36 -6.36
CA VAL A 95 15.27 -7.78 -7.74
C VAL A 95 14.38 -6.73 -8.45
N VAL A 96 13.34 -6.25 -7.79
CA VAL A 96 12.45 -5.21 -8.36
C VAL A 96 13.22 -3.91 -8.60
N ALA A 97 14.02 -3.47 -7.61
CA ALA A 97 14.77 -2.22 -7.70
C ALA A 97 15.82 -2.26 -8.80
N ASP A 98 16.63 -3.33 -8.84
CA ASP A 98 17.67 -3.53 -9.86
C ASP A 98 17.07 -3.59 -11.27
N ALA A 99 15.97 -4.31 -11.45
CA ALA A 99 15.31 -4.41 -12.74
C ALA A 99 14.74 -3.07 -13.21
N ALA A 100 14.17 -2.29 -12.32
CA ALA A 100 13.67 -0.96 -12.68
C ALA A 100 14.81 -0.01 -13.02
N LEU A 101 15.91 0.00 -12.26
CA LEU A 101 17.11 0.80 -12.55
C LEU A 101 17.78 0.40 -13.88
N ALA A 102 17.91 -0.91 -14.13
CA ALA A 102 18.48 -1.44 -15.37
C ALA A 102 17.66 -1.04 -16.61
N ALA A 103 16.34 -0.88 -16.47
CA ALA A 103 15.45 -0.37 -17.52
C ALA A 103 15.42 1.17 -17.60
N GLY A 104 16.31 1.88 -16.90
CA GLY A 104 16.38 3.34 -16.90
C GLY A 104 15.31 4.05 -16.08
N GLY A 105 14.55 3.31 -15.27
CA GLY A 105 13.50 3.84 -14.39
C GLY A 105 14.05 4.52 -13.14
N LYS A 106 13.13 5.13 -12.39
CA LYS A 106 13.43 5.78 -11.11
C LYS A 106 13.01 4.87 -9.97
N VAL A 107 13.88 4.75 -8.96
CA VAL A 107 13.62 3.96 -7.75
C VAL A 107 13.87 4.81 -6.52
N HIS A 108 12.86 4.89 -5.66
CA HIS A 108 12.90 5.63 -4.41
C HIS A 108 12.78 4.64 -3.25
N GLY A 109 13.84 4.48 -2.50
CA GLY A 109 13.87 3.64 -1.31
C GLY A 109 13.51 4.43 -0.05
N VAL A 110 12.67 3.87 0.79
CA VAL A 110 12.42 4.39 2.14
C VAL A 110 12.85 3.32 3.13
N THR A 111 13.98 3.55 3.82
CA THR A 111 14.54 2.60 4.80
C THR A 111 14.41 3.13 6.21
N THR A 112 14.77 2.33 7.22
CA THR A 112 14.89 2.80 8.60
C THR A 112 16.35 3.03 8.98
N GLU A 113 16.58 3.87 9.97
CA GLU A 113 17.92 4.11 10.52
C GLU A 113 18.61 2.80 10.92
N THR A 114 17.88 1.88 11.57
CA THR A 114 18.41 0.58 11.97
C THR A 114 18.90 -0.26 10.78
N LEU A 115 18.16 -0.29 9.68
CA LEU A 115 18.54 -1.04 8.47
C LEU A 115 19.70 -0.35 7.75
N HIS A 116 19.67 0.98 7.70
CA HIS A 116 20.76 1.78 7.12
C HIS A 116 22.08 1.55 7.83
N LEU A 117 22.10 1.63 9.16
CA LEU A 117 23.29 1.40 9.98
C LEU A 117 23.84 -0.04 9.88
N ARG A 118 22.99 -1.00 9.52
CA ARG A 118 23.40 -2.38 9.21
C ARG A 118 23.97 -2.57 7.80
N GLY A 119 24.12 -1.49 7.02
CA GLY A 119 24.62 -1.54 5.65
C GLY A 119 23.67 -2.23 4.66
N GLN A 120 22.36 -2.28 4.96
CA GLN A 120 21.38 -2.93 4.10
C GLN A 120 20.72 -1.99 3.09
N SER A 121 21.05 -0.70 3.10
CA SER A 121 20.54 0.25 2.11
C SER A 121 21.14 -0.01 0.74
N HIS A 122 20.28 0.07 -0.29
CA HIS A 122 20.69 -0.14 -1.67
C HIS A 122 21.50 1.05 -2.19
N PRO A 123 22.72 0.86 -2.71
CA PRO A 123 23.63 1.98 -3.05
C PRO A 123 23.28 2.70 -4.35
N GLY A 124 22.51 2.05 -5.25
CA GLY A 124 22.25 2.54 -6.61
C GLY A 124 20.92 3.26 -6.82
N LEU A 125 20.21 3.61 -5.75
CA LEU A 125 18.87 4.21 -5.86
C LEU A 125 18.90 5.62 -6.41
N THR A 126 17.84 5.99 -7.15
CA THR A 126 17.62 7.39 -7.58
C THR A 126 17.44 8.32 -6.38
N MET A 127 16.75 7.84 -5.33
CA MET A 127 16.55 8.51 -4.07
C MET A 127 16.46 7.51 -2.92
N CYS A 128 17.01 7.86 -1.75
CA CYS A 128 16.90 7.07 -0.53
C CYS A 128 16.55 7.98 0.64
N GLU A 129 15.44 7.69 1.32
CA GLU A 129 15.03 8.37 2.56
C GLU A 129 15.24 7.43 3.75
N ILE A 130 15.68 7.99 4.88
CA ILE A 130 15.87 7.26 6.15
C ILE A 130 14.78 7.73 7.12
N ALA A 131 13.87 6.83 7.46
CA ALA A 131 12.81 7.08 8.42
C ALA A 131 13.22 6.67 9.84
N PRO A 132 12.78 7.40 10.88
CA PRO A 132 13.13 7.10 12.27
C PRO A 132 12.53 5.79 12.79
N SER A 133 11.42 5.31 12.20
CA SER A 133 10.74 4.08 12.62
C SER A 133 10.09 3.37 11.44
N LEU A 134 9.74 2.08 11.62
CA LEU A 134 8.99 1.31 10.63
C LEU A 134 7.62 1.94 10.32
N GLN A 135 6.96 2.52 11.32
CA GLN A 135 5.66 3.16 11.13
C GLN A 135 5.78 4.39 10.23
N LEU A 136 6.74 5.28 10.50
CA LEU A 136 6.98 6.48 9.70
C LEU A 136 7.47 6.13 8.29
N ARG A 137 8.28 5.07 8.16
CA ARG A 137 8.69 4.52 6.85
C ARG A 137 7.48 4.14 6.01
N LYS A 138 6.55 3.34 6.57
CA LYS A 138 5.32 2.93 5.86
C LYS A 138 4.43 4.13 5.51
N ALA A 139 4.22 5.04 6.45
CA ALA A 139 3.45 6.25 6.19
C ALA A 139 4.04 7.05 5.03
N ARG A 140 5.37 7.17 4.97
CA ARG A 140 6.07 7.86 3.88
C ARG A 140 5.92 7.14 2.53
N MET A 141 6.02 5.81 2.51
CA MET A 141 5.79 5.03 1.29
C MET A 141 4.35 5.20 0.78
N ILE A 142 3.36 5.21 1.69
CA ILE A 142 1.95 5.43 1.35
C ILE A 142 1.72 6.83 0.78
N GLU A 143 2.35 7.85 1.36
CA GLU A 143 2.26 9.24 0.89
C GLU A 143 2.81 9.38 -0.54
N LEU A 144 3.99 8.81 -0.82
CA LEU A 144 4.70 8.92 -2.08
C LEU A 144 4.04 8.16 -3.24
N ALA A 145 3.28 7.11 -2.96
CA ALA A 145 2.73 6.23 -3.99
C ALA A 145 1.35 6.66 -4.49
N ASP A 146 1.11 6.53 -5.79
CA ASP A 146 -0.21 6.65 -6.41
C ASP A 146 -0.96 5.30 -6.43
N ALA A 147 -0.24 4.19 -6.32
CA ALA A 147 -0.76 2.83 -6.30
C ALA A 147 0.15 1.90 -5.49
N PHE A 148 -0.37 0.73 -5.14
CA PHE A 148 0.34 -0.29 -4.36
C PHE A 148 0.30 -1.63 -5.06
N ILE A 149 1.42 -2.37 -5.05
CA ILE A 149 1.49 -3.75 -5.53
C ILE A 149 2.18 -4.60 -4.45
N ALA A 150 1.56 -5.72 -4.10
CA ALA A 150 2.20 -6.76 -3.31
C ALA A 150 2.61 -7.95 -4.19
N LEU A 151 3.89 -8.31 -4.09
CA LEU A 151 4.48 -9.56 -4.60
C LEU A 151 4.55 -10.59 -3.47
N PRO A 152 4.86 -11.86 -3.76
CA PRO A 152 5.14 -12.84 -2.72
C PRO A 152 6.09 -12.33 -1.66
N GLY A 153 5.75 -12.61 -0.39
CA GLY A 153 6.53 -12.14 0.74
C GLY A 153 6.05 -12.70 2.07
N GLY A 154 6.67 -12.25 3.14
CA GLY A 154 6.36 -12.69 4.51
C GLY A 154 5.30 -11.81 5.20
N ILE A 155 5.34 -11.90 6.54
CA ILE A 155 4.39 -11.17 7.41
C ILE A 155 4.41 -9.67 7.16
N GLY A 156 5.59 -9.05 6.95
CA GLY A 156 5.71 -7.62 6.67
C GLY A 156 5.01 -7.21 5.37
N THR A 157 5.12 -8.02 4.32
CA THR A 157 4.43 -7.76 3.05
C THR A 157 2.91 -7.82 3.21
N VAL A 158 2.41 -8.83 3.95
CA VAL A 158 0.96 -8.96 4.22
C VAL A 158 0.47 -7.82 5.12
N GLU A 159 1.27 -7.40 6.09
CA GLU A 159 0.95 -6.29 6.99
C GLU A 159 0.84 -4.95 6.22
N GLU A 160 1.82 -4.64 5.35
CA GLU A 160 1.82 -3.45 4.50
C GLU A 160 0.62 -3.46 3.53
N LEU A 161 0.32 -4.61 2.91
CA LEU A 161 -0.84 -4.81 2.06
C LEU A 161 -2.16 -4.55 2.78
N MET A 162 -2.35 -5.17 3.95
CA MET A 162 -3.58 -5.04 4.75
C MET A 162 -3.78 -3.61 5.23
N GLN A 163 -2.72 -2.90 5.54
CA GLN A 163 -2.77 -1.50 5.93
C GLN A 163 -3.36 -0.64 4.80
N VAL A 164 -2.80 -0.68 3.59
CA VAL A 164 -3.29 0.14 2.48
C VAL A 164 -4.67 -0.27 2.00
N TRP A 165 -4.99 -1.57 2.04
CA TRP A 165 -6.33 -2.06 1.70
C TRP A 165 -7.36 -1.60 2.72
N SER A 166 -7.04 -1.65 4.02
CA SER A 166 -7.92 -1.15 5.08
C SER A 166 -8.15 0.37 4.98
N MET A 167 -7.11 1.15 4.63
CA MET A 167 -7.24 2.59 4.41
C MET A 167 -8.16 2.91 3.21
N ASN A 168 -8.08 2.14 2.12
CA ASN A 168 -9.03 2.24 1.01
C ASN A 168 -10.46 1.89 1.44
N GLN A 169 -10.63 0.83 2.24
CA GLN A 169 -11.95 0.42 2.74
C GLN A 169 -12.60 1.50 3.61
N LEU A 170 -11.79 2.27 4.33
CA LEU A 170 -12.23 3.38 5.17
C LEU A 170 -12.34 4.71 4.41
N SER A 171 -12.06 4.71 3.10
CA SER A 171 -11.97 5.92 2.25
C SER A 171 -10.98 6.97 2.79
N GLU A 172 -9.96 6.54 3.55
CA GLU A 172 -8.85 7.39 3.97
C GLU A 172 -7.91 7.69 2.80
N ILE A 173 -7.84 6.76 1.84
CA ILE A 173 -7.14 6.94 0.56
C ILE A 173 -8.02 6.43 -0.59
N ASP A 174 -7.77 6.93 -1.80
CA ASP A 174 -8.33 6.43 -3.05
C ASP A 174 -7.17 6.07 -3.99
N LYS A 175 -6.49 4.97 -3.70
CA LYS A 175 -5.32 4.50 -4.44
C LYS A 175 -5.46 3.01 -4.74
N PRO A 176 -5.31 2.56 -6.00
CA PRO A 176 -5.47 1.15 -6.34
C PRO A 176 -4.44 0.26 -5.63
N VAL A 177 -4.90 -0.92 -5.22
CA VAL A 177 -4.07 -1.94 -4.57
C VAL A 177 -4.12 -3.21 -5.40
N GLY A 178 -2.97 -3.77 -5.74
CA GLY A 178 -2.82 -4.97 -6.54
C GLY A 178 -2.04 -6.09 -5.86
N LEU A 179 -2.39 -7.32 -6.17
CA LEU A 179 -1.64 -8.53 -5.86
C LEU A 179 -1.11 -9.14 -7.15
N LEU A 180 0.20 -9.25 -7.28
CA LEU A 180 0.80 -10.10 -8.30
C LEU A 180 0.86 -11.53 -7.75
N ASN A 181 -0.11 -12.34 -8.17
CA ASN A 181 -0.31 -13.70 -7.66
C ASN A 181 0.60 -14.72 -8.35
N SER A 182 1.91 -14.45 -8.29
CA SER A 182 2.97 -15.29 -8.86
C SER A 182 2.83 -16.74 -8.40
N ALA A 183 2.74 -17.66 -9.35
CA ALA A 183 2.57 -19.09 -9.09
C ALA A 183 1.46 -19.43 -8.07
N GLY A 184 0.42 -18.60 -7.95
CA GLY A 184 -0.68 -18.83 -7.03
C GLY A 184 -0.36 -18.57 -5.54
N PHE A 185 0.73 -17.88 -5.25
CA PHE A 185 1.20 -17.63 -3.88
C PHE A 185 0.12 -17.12 -2.93
N PHE A 186 -0.71 -16.19 -3.39
CA PHE A 186 -1.77 -15.59 -2.59
C PHE A 186 -3.07 -16.42 -2.55
N GLY A 187 -3.11 -17.62 -3.16
CA GLY A 187 -4.33 -18.44 -3.24
C GLY A 187 -4.96 -18.71 -1.88
N ALA A 188 -4.19 -19.20 -0.89
CA ALA A 188 -4.69 -19.45 0.47
C ALA A 188 -5.11 -18.16 1.20
N PHE A 189 -4.39 -17.05 0.98
CA PHE A 189 -4.75 -15.74 1.52
C PHE A 189 -6.09 -15.27 0.96
N LEU A 190 -6.30 -15.37 -0.35
CA LEU A 190 -7.56 -14.98 -1.00
C LEU A 190 -8.73 -15.84 -0.52
N GLN A 191 -8.52 -17.16 -0.33
CA GLN A 191 -9.53 -18.05 0.27
C GLN A 191 -9.91 -17.61 1.69
N PHE A 192 -8.93 -17.17 2.48
CA PHE A 192 -9.23 -16.64 3.83
C PHE A 192 -10.04 -15.33 3.76
N ILE A 193 -9.73 -14.45 2.81
CA ILE A 193 -10.52 -13.23 2.59
C ILE A 193 -11.94 -13.58 2.11
N ASP A 194 -12.10 -14.57 1.22
CA ASP A 194 -13.41 -15.06 0.80
C ASP A 194 -14.20 -15.62 2.00
N HIS A 195 -13.55 -16.34 2.91
CA HIS A 195 -14.17 -16.78 4.17
C HIS A 195 -14.65 -15.61 5.06
N MET A 196 -13.93 -14.49 5.08
CA MET A 196 -14.40 -13.28 5.79
C MET A 196 -15.71 -12.74 5.16
N VAL A 197 -15.87 -12.86 3.84
CA VAL A 197 -17.12 -12.47 3.16
C VAL A 197 -18.24 -13.42 3.54
N ASP A 198 -18.02 -14.72 3.47
CA ASP A 198 -19.02 -15.76 3.78
C ASP A 198 -19.51 -15.67 5.22
N THR A 199 -18.60 -15.35 6.13
CA THR A 199 -18.88 -15.17 7.56
C THR A 199 -19.34 -13.76 7.93
N LYS A 200 -19.50 -12.86 6.93
CA LYS A 200 -19.99 -11.48 7.07
C LYS A 200 -19.10 -10.54 7.90
N PHE A 201 -17.81 -10.79 7.96
CA PHE A 201 -16.84 -9.84 8.49
C PHE A 201 -16.34 -8.84 7.45
N LEU A 202 -16.51 -9.14 6.15
CA LEU A 202 -16.10 -8.29 5.04
C LEU A 202 -17.26 -8.17 4.02
N PRO A 203 -17.70 -6.97 3.65
CA PRO A 203 -18.61 -6.80 2.52
C PRO A 203 -17.98 -7.29 1.21
N ALA A 204 -18.72 -8.02 0.37
CA ALA A 204 -18.23 -8.59 -0.87
C ALA A 204 -17.63 -7.54 -1.83
N ALA A 205 -18.17 -6.33 -1.85
CA ALA A 205 -17.64 -5.23 -2.65
C ALA A 205 -16.18 -4.90 -2.29
N HIS A 206 -15.81 -4.94 -1.02
CA HIS A 206 -14.43 -4.70 -0.59
C HIS A 206 -13.48 -5.85 -0.93
N ARG A 207 -13.99 -7.11 -1.00
CA ARG A 207 -13.19 -8.23 -1.53
C ARG A 207 -12.78 -8.01 -2.99
N HIS A 208 -13.65 -7.41 -3.77
CA HIS A 208 -13.41 -7.12 -5.20
C HIS A 208 -12.74 -5.76 -5.45
N SER A 209 -12.43 -5.00 -4.41
CA SER A 209 -11.72 -3.72 -4.52
C SER A 209 -10.21 -3.87 -4.73
N ILE A 210 -9.66 -5.07 -4.57
CA ILE A 210 -8.25 -5.36 -4.83
C ILE A 210 -8.07 -6.00 -6.21
N CYS A 211 -7.09 -5.50 -6.95
CA CYS A 211 -6.71 -6.06 -8.25
C CYS A 211 -5.87 -7.32 -8.04
N VAL A 212 -6.16 -8.41 -8.76
CA VAL A 212 -5.42 -9.67 -8.62
C VAL A 212 -5.13 -10.23 -10.00
N GLU A 213 -3.85 -10.31 -10.36
CA GLU A 213 -3.40 -10.87 -11.63
C GLU A 213 -2.19 -11.79 -11.45
N ALA A 214 -2.01 -12.71 -12.37
CA ALA A 214 -0.84 -13.61 -12.39
C ALA A 214 0.34 -13.02 -13.14
N ASP A 215 0.10 -11.99 -13.97
CA ASP A 215 1.13 -11.33 -14.78
C ASP A 215 1.18 -9.83 -14.49
N ALA A 216 2.40 -9.27 -14.53
CA ALA A 216 2.65 -7.91 -14.13
C ALA A 216 2.05 -6.86 -15.07
N ALA A 217 1.98 -7.11 -16.38
CA ALA A 217 1.43 -6.16 -17.35
C ALA A 217 -0.08 -6.01 -17.16
N SER A 218 -0.80 -7.13 -17.07
CA SER A 218 -2.24 -7.18 -16.79
C SER A 218 -2.57 -6.49 -15.47
N LEU A 219 -1.73 -6.69 -14.43
CA LEU A 219 -1.93 -6.04 -13.13
C LEU A 219 -1.80 -4.53 -13.24
N VAL A 220 -0.78 -4.02 -13.92
CA VAL A 220 -0.57 -2.57 -14.12
C VAL A 220 -1.73 -1.95 -14.90
N ASP A 221 -2.24 -2.62 -15.92
CA ASP A 221 -3.41 -2.15 -16.67
C ASP A 221 -4.69 -2.16 -15.83
N GLN A 222 -4.87 -3.17 -14.99
CA GLN A 222 -5.99 -3.24 -14.05
C GLN A 222 -5.93 -2.10 -13.01
N LEU A 223 -4.75 -1.77 -12.47
CA LEU A 223 -4.57 -0.63 -11.56
C LEU A 223 -4.95 0.70 -12.23
N ARG A 224 -4.61 0.90 -13.51
CA ARG A 224 -4.97 2.10 -14.26
C ARG A 224 -6.47 2.26 -14.48
N SER A 225 -7.19 1.14 -14.60
CA SER A 225 -8.64 1.11 -14.78
C SER A 225 -9.43 1.06 -13.47
N TYR A 226 -8.74 1.04 -12.32
CA TYR A 226 -9.36 0.92 -11.01
C TYR A 226 -10.35 2.05 -10.71
N THR A 227 -11.51 1.67 -10.19
CA THR A 227 -12.51 2.59 -9.65
C THR A 227 -12.66 2.33 -8.15
N HIS A 228 -12.64 3.40 -7.36
CA HIS A 228 -12.80 3.28 -5.91
C HIS A 228 -14.14 2.62 -5.53
N THR A 229 -14.09 1.74 -4.54
CA THR A 229 -15.28 1.06 -4.01
C THR A 229 -15.90 1.94 -2.93
N ASP A 230 -16.90 2.72 -3.31
CA ASP A 230 -17.68 3.56 -2.40
C ASP A 230 -18.86 2.78 -1.80
N VAL A 231 -18.56 1.87 -0.90
CA VAL A 231 -19.54 1.04 -0.17
C VAL A 231 -19.23 1.11 1.31
N PRO A 232 -20.25 1.28 2.17
CA PRO A 232 -20.03 1.27 3.62
C PRO A 232 -19.28 0.02 4.08
N LYS A 233 -18.32 0.21 5.00
CA LYS A 233 -17.57 -0.90 5.59
C LYS A 233 -18.48 -1.81 6.44
N TRP A 234 -19.52 -1.23 7.02
CA TRP A 234 -20.44 -1.92 7.92
C TRP A 234 -21.59 -2.53 7.14
N LEU A 235 -21.91 -3.79 7.48
CA LEU A 235 -23.04 -4.55 6.94
C LEU A 235 -24.35 -4.20 7.67
#